data_eae74af21f2d41524d1fdf421dd6552e
#
_entry.id   eae74af21f2d41524d1fdf421dd6552e
#
_cell.length_a   1.000
_cell.length_b   1.000
_cell.length_c   1.000
_cell.angle_alpha   90.00
_cell.angle_beta   90.00
_cell.angle_gamma   90.00
#
_symmetry.space_group_name_H-M   'P 1'
#
loop_
_entity.id
_entity.type
_entity.pdbx_description
1 polymer ?
#
loop_
_entity_poly.entity_id
_entity_poly.type
_entity_poly.pdbx_seq_one_letter_code
_entity_poly.pdbx_strand_id
1 'polypeptide(L)'
;MSITSKILSLASALVMAMPFYANAGSPDELSVISYNIRNGEAKDGTNSWQYRYPASAMMIMDQMPDIFGVQEAYDYQVKYLDEFCDGYKCVGVGREDGKSKGEHMSIFYNTKTVKLLKWGTYWLSETPDKPSKGWDAACKRTATWALMKDKKNGKKFYYVNTHLDHKGREAQRNGLVLIVKKIQEMNKEGYPMVLTGDFNVTPADEVLNDLNNMMTSARETAVKTDKGDTFNGWGRSKGVIDHIYYSGFNACTLFEVIRKPYDERAYISDHYPVKSVLVF
;
A
#
# COMPACT_ATOMS: atom_id res chain seq x y z
N MET A 1 -75.89 -17.16 -11.45
CA MET A 1 -74.77 -17.07 -12.35
C MET A 1 -73.89 -15.91 -11.86
N SER A 2 -72.82 -16.21 -11.14
CA SER A 2 -71.95 -15.21 -10.56
C SER A 2 -70.62 -15.31 -11.25
N ILE A 3 -70.14 -14.20 -11.81
CA ILE A 3 -68.86 -14.06 -12.45
C ILE A 3 -67.92 -13.37 -11.44
N THR A 4 -66.98 -14.12 -10.86
CA THR A 4 -65.95 -13.61 -10.00
C THR A 4 -64.73 -13.18 -10.86
N SER A 5 -64.50 -11.88 -10.96
CA SER A 5 -63.31 -11.32 -11.59
C SER A 5 -62.10 -11.35 -10.61
N LYS A 6 -61.06 -12.07 -11.01
CA LYS A 6 -59.77 -12.04 -10.30
C LYS A 6 -58.98 -10.79 -10.74
N ILE A 7 -58.76 -9.90 -9.80
CA ILE A 7 -57.83 -8.75 -9.99
C ILE A 7 -56.40 -9.25 -9.70
N LEU A 8 -55.57 -9.29 -10.74
CA LEU A 8 -54.14 -9.58 -10.61
C LEU A 8 -53.43 -8.25 -10.28
N SER A 9 -52.93 -8.12 -9.05
CA SER A 9 -52.10 -6.99 -8.63
C SER A 9 -50.66 -7.22 -9.10
N LEU A 10 -50.21 -6.44 -10.09
CA LEU A 10 -48.81 -6.35 -10.47
C LEU A 10 -48.10 -5.39 -9.48
N ALA A 11 -47.34 -5.95 -8.57
CA ALA A 11 -46.44 -5.18 -7.74
C ALA A 11 -45.15 -4.89 -8.58
N SER A 12 -45.02 -3.67 -9.11
CA SER A 12 -43.83 -3.19 -9.75
C SER A 12 -42.79 -2.88 -8.68
N ALA A 13 -41.78 -3.73 -8.55
CA ALA A 13 -40.59 -3.44 -7.74
C ALA A 13 -39.77 -2.35 -8.45
N LEU A 14 -39.85 -1.14 -7.92
CA LEU A 14 -39.00 -0.01 -8.33
C LEU A 14 -37.59 -0.23 -7.73
N VAL A 15 -36.68 -0.82 -8.48
CA VAL A 15 -35.24 -0.86 -8.10
C VAL A 15 -34.71 0.54 -8.25
N MET A 16 -34.62 1.29 -7.15
CA MET A 16 -33.85 2.53 -7.12
C MET A 16 -32.37 2.17 -7.26
N ALA A 17 -31.82 2.36 -8.45
CA ALA A 17 -30.39 2.41 -8.66
C ALA A 17 -29.86 3.65 -7.92
N MET A 18 -29.28 3.44 -6.74
CA MET A 18 -28.49 4.50 -6.10
C MET A 18 -27.31 4.81 -7.01
N PRO A 19 -27.08 6.08 -7.37
CA PRO A 19 -25.88 6.44 -8.11
C PRO A 19 -24.68 6.15 -7.21
N PHE A 20 -23.82 5.25 -7.66
CA PHE A 20 -22.46 5.12 -7.13
C PHE A 20 -21.76 6.46 -7.43
N TYR A 21 -21.74 7.36 -6.49
CA TYR A 21 -20.81 8.47 -6.52
C TYR A 21 -19.43 7.86 -6.27
N ALA A 22 -18.75 7.48 -7.34
CA ALA A 22 -17.31 7.35 -7.31
C ALA A 22 -16.78 8.71 -6.83
N ASN A 23 -16.18 8.74 -5.65
CA ASN A 23 -15.51 9.92 -5.13
C ASN A 23 -14.29 10.16 -6.04
N ALA A 24 -14.51 10.85 -7.16
CA ALA A 24 -13.43 11.36 -7.98
C ALA A 24 -12.74 12.42 -7.11
N GLY A 25 -11.62 12.07 -6.47
CA GLY A 25 -10.81 12.99 -5.70
C GLY A 25 -10.52 14.25 -6.51
N SER A 26 -10.21 15.34 -5.82
CA SER A 26 -9.77 16.57 -6.47
C SER A 26 -8.70 16.28 -7.54
N PRO A 27 -8.68 17.01 -8.67
CA PRO A 27 -7.68 16.82 -9.71
C PRO A 27 -6.23 16.87 -9.20
N ASP A 28 -5.98 17.57 -8.09
CA ASP A 28 -4.66 17.75 -7.49
C ASP A 28 -4.37 16.76 -6.36
N GLU A 29 -5.25 15.80 -6.08
CA GLU A 29 -5.08 14.81 -5.02
C GLU A 29 -4.56 13.47 -5.55
N LEU A 30 -3.64 12.87 -4.78
CA LEU A 30 -3.11 11.52 -4.97
C LEU A 30 -3.46 10.67 -3.74
N SER A 31 -4.28 9.65 -3.91
CA SER A 31 -4.64 8.69 -2.87
C SER A 31 -3.67 7.51 -2.89
N VAL A 32 -3.00 7.25 -1.76
CA VAL A 32 -2.01 6.18 -1.63
C VAL A 32 -2.34 5.26 -0.46
N ILE A 33 -2.02 3.95 -0.59
CA ILE A 33 -2.14 2.96 0.49
C ILE A 33 -0.81 2.21 0.65
N SER A 34 -0.41 1.96 1.91
CA SER A 34 0.58 0.95 2.30
C SER A 34 -0.15 -0.21 2.96
N TYR A 35 0.15 -1.44 2.53
CA TYR A 35 -0.55 -2.63 3.01
C TYR A 35 0.39 -3.83 3.17
N ASN A 36 0.83 -4.10 4.39
CA ASN A 36 1.42 -5.40 4.70
C ASN A 36 0.30 -6.45 4.63
N ILE A 37 0.34 -7.27 3.57
CA ILE A 37 -0.72 -8.23 3.23
C ILE A 37 -0.61 -9.52 4.05
N ARG A 38 0.39 -9.64 4.88
CA ARG A 38 0.80 -10.86 5.60
C ARG A 38 1.21 -11.99 4.68
N ASN A 39 2.34 -12.54 4.96
CA ASN A 39 2.94 -13.69 4.29
C ASN A 39 1.93 -14.84 4.11
N GLY A 40 1.70 -15.23 2.87
CA GLY A 40 0.71 -16.25 2.54
C GLY A 40 1.10 -17.67 2.94
N GLU A 41 2.39 -17.92 3.21
CA GLU A 41 2.91 -19.21 3.70
C GLU A 41 2.82 -19.34 5.23
N ALA A 42 2.43 -18.27 5.93
CA ALA A 42 2.28 -18.27 7.38
C ALA A 42 1.14 -19.21 7.82
N LYS A 43 1.41 -19.99 8.86
CA LYS A 43 0.43 -20.94 9.44
C LYS A 43 -0.47 -20.22 10.43
N ASP A 44 -1.33 -19.34 9.93
CA ASP A 44 -2.19 -18.47 10.74
C ASP A 44 -3.60 -19.05 11.02
N GLY A 45 -3.79 -20.35 10.78
CA GLY A 45 -5.07 -21.05 11.01
C GLY A 45 -6.18 -20.45 10.16
N THR A 46 -7.26 -19.98 10.79
CA THR A 46 -8.40 -19.34 10.11
C THR A 46 -8.06 -17.98 9.49
N ASN A 47 -6.89 -17.42 9.81
CA ASN A 47 -6.36 -16.19 9.23
C ASN A 47 -5.35 -16.45 8.10
N SER A 48 -5.11 -17.70 7.69
CA SER A 48 -4.26 -18.03 6.55
C SER A 48 -4.80 -17.40 5.27
N TRP A 49 -3.92 -17.11 4.30
CA TRP A 49 -4.23 -16.40 3.07
C TRP A 49 -5.45 -16.93 2.34
N GLN A 50 -5.61 -18.25 2.25
CA GLN A 50 -6.73 -18.91 1.60
C GLN A 50 -8.12 -18.52 2.14
N TYR A 51 -8.20 -17.91 3.31
CA TYR A 51 -9.46 -17.48 3.91
C TYR A 51 -9.66 -15.95 3.88
N ARG A 52 -8.65 -15.15 3.49
CA ARG A 52 -8.69 -13.69 3.55
C ARG A 52 -8.37 -12.99 2.23
N TYR A 53 -8.02 -13.74 1.19
CA TYR A 53 -7.71 -13.14 -0.11
C TYR A 53 -8.87 -12.33 -0.70
N PRO A 54 -10.17 -12.76 -0.60
CA PRO A 54 -11.26 -11.96 -1.13
C PRO A 54 -11.38 -10.61 -0.41
N ALA A 55 -11.28 -10.63 0.92
CA ALA A 55 -11.35 -9.43 1.75
C ALA A 55 -10.24 -8.40 1.40
N SER A 56 -9.04 -8.88 1.06
CA SER A 56 -7.94 -8.01 0.61
C SER A 56 -8.26 -7.29 -0.72
N ALA A 57 -8.80 -8.01 -1.71
CA ALA A 57 -9.22 -7.41 -2.97
C ALA A 57 -10.42 -6.46 -2.78
N MET A 58 -11.42 -6.87 -1.97
CA MET A 58 -12.58 -6.03 -1.64
C MET A 58 -12.16 -4.72 -0.98
N MET A 59 -11.18 -4.74 -0.08
CA MET A 59 -10.64 -3.52 0.55
C MET A 59 -10.05 -2.58 -0.50
N ILE A 60 -9.21 -3.07 -1.41
CA ILE A 60 -8.62 -2.25 -2.47
C ILE A 60 -9.70 -1.66 -3.38
N MET A 61 -10.68 -2.47 -3.78
CA MET A 61 -11.76 -2.04 -4.68
C MET A 61 -12.75 -1.08 -4.00
N ASP A 62 -12.93 -1.17 -2.67
CA ASP A 62 -13.72 -0.20 -1.89
C ASP A 62 -12.97 1.14 -1.72
N GLN A 63 -11.67 1.08 -1.42
CA GLN A 63 -10.84 2.27 -1.17
C GLN A 63 -10.39 2.99 -2.45
N MET A 64 -10.34 2.30 -3.57
CA MET A 64 -9.97 2.82 -4.89
C MET A 64 -8.75 3.77 -4.87
N PRO A 65 -7.60 3.39 -4.28
CA PRO A 65 -6.44 4.26 -4.27
C PRO A 65 -5.89 4.47 -5.69
N ASP A 66 -5.25 5.62 -5.93
CA ASP A 66 -4.50 5.85 -7.18
C ASP A 66 -3.30 4.89 -7.28
N ILE A 67 -2.68 4.57 -6.12
CA ILE A 67 -1.51 3.69 -6.04
C ILE A 67 -1.46 3.02 -4.65
N PHE A 68 -0.99 1.78 -4.60
CA PHE A 68 -0.70 1.12 -3.33
C PHE A 68 0.53 0.22 -3.40
N GLY A 69 1.23 0.12 -2.27
CA GLY A 69 2.35 -0.79 -2.06
C GLY A 69 1.96 -1.93 -1.15
N VAL A 70 2.36 -3.16 -1.49
CA VAL A 70 2.18 -4.33 -0.62
C VAL A 70 3.52 -4.81 -0.06
N GLN A 71 3.51 -5.34 1.16
CA GLN A 71 4.64 -5.98 1.80
C GLN A 71 4.27 -7.43 2.15
N GLU A 72 5.27 -8.29 2.32
CA GLU A 72 5.17 -9.73 2.57
C GLU A 72 4.48 -10.57 1.47
N ALA A 73 4.10 -9.97 0.36
CA ALA A 73 3.35 -10.66 -0.69
C ALA A 73 4.22 -11.68 -1.43
N TYR A 74 3.84 -12.95 -1.47
CA TYR A 74 4.41 -13.92 -2.40
C TYR A 74 3.84 -13.73 -3.81
N ASP A 75 4.51 -14.27 -4.81
CA ASP A 75 4.14 -14.14 -6.23
C ASP A 75 2.67 -14.49 -6.50
N TYR A 76 2.15 -15.56 -5.89
CA TYR A 76 0.74 -15.94 -6.07
C TYR A 76 -0.25 -14.97 -5.39
N GLN A 77 0.16 -14.28 -4.30
CA GLN A 77 -0.65 -13.23 -3.69
C GLN A 77 -0.68 -11.98 -4.57
N VAL A 78 0.47 -11.62 -5.15
CA VAL A 78 0.57 -10.51 -6.12
C VAL A 78 -0.30 -10.80 -7.35
N LYS A 79 -0.21 -12.01 -7.92
CA LYS A 79 -1.04 -12.44 -9.06
C LYS A 79 -2.52 -12.40 -8.75
N TYR A 80 -2.90 -12.81 -7.54
CA TYR A 80 -4.30 -12.74 -7.12
C TYR A 80 -4.82 -11.29 -7.12
N LEU A 81 -4.06 -10.35 -6.55
CA LEU A 81 -4.46 -8.95 -6.57
C LEU A 81 -4.47 -8.35 -7.98
N ASP A 82 -3.51 -8.72 -8.83
CA ASP A 82 -3.46 -8.28 -10.23
C ASP A 82 -4.68 -8.77 -11.04
N GLU A 83 -5.17 -9.97 -10.73
CA GLU A 83 -6.35 -10.57 -11.37
C GLU A 83 -7.67 -9.98 -10.85
N PHE A 84 -7.80 -9.77 -9.53
CA PHE A 84 -9.07 -9.43 -8.89
C PHE A 84 -9.25 -7.94 -8.54
N CYS A 85 -8.20 -7.12 -8.65
CA CYS A 85 -8.31 -5.67 -8.52
C CYS A 85 -8.42 -5.03 -9.91
N ASP A 86 -9.63 -5.04 -10.48
CA ASP A 86 -9.85 -4.51 -11.85
C ASP A 86 -9.39 -3.07 -12.00
N GLY A 87 -8.72 -2.80 -13.13
CA GLY A 87 -8.18 -1.48 -13.47
C GLY A 87 -6.80 -1.19 -12.87
N TYR A 88 -6.25 -2.09 -12.05
CA TYR A 88 -4.88 -1.99 -11.54
C TYR A 88 -3.89 -2.80 -12.38
N LYS A 89 -2.63 -2.38 -12.33
CA LYS A 89 -1.47 -3.15 -12.78
C LYS A 89 -0.38 -3.05 -11.74
N CYS A 90 0.53 -4.01 -11.72
CA CYS A 90 1.60 -4.05 -10.74
C CYS A 90 2.99 -4.09 -11.36
N VAL A 91 3.99 -3.69 -10.56
CA VAL A 91 5.42 -3.85 -10.80
C VAL A 91 6.11 -4.26 -9.51
N GLY A 92 7.20 -5.00 -9.64
CA GLY A 92 7.99 -5.51 -8.52
C GLY A 92 8.52 -6.90 -8.82
N VAL A 93 9.46 -7.37 -8.02
CA VAL A 93 10.08 -8.69 -8.15
C VAL A 93 10.28 -9.32 -6.77
N GLY A 94 10.42 -10.65 -6.72
CA GLY A 94 10.72 -11.39 -5.51
C GLY A 94 12.12 -11.12 -4.98
N ARG A 95 12.24 -10.93 -3.67
CA ARG A 95 13.49 -10.53 -3.01
C ARG A 95 14.58 -11.58 -3.06
N GLU A 96 14.24 -12.88 -3.31
CA GLU A 96 15.21 -13.95 -3.28
C GLU A 96 16.02 -14.08 -4.57
N ASP A 97 15.42 -13.83 -5.73
CA ASP A 97 16.04 -14.06 -7.03
C ASP A 97 15.90 -12.91 -8.03
N GLY A 98 15.21 -11.84 -7.65
CA GLY A 98 14.90 -10.73 -8.55
C GLY A 98 13.90 -11.10 -9.65
N LYS A 99 13.10 -12.14 -9.43
CA LYS A 99 12.05 -12.62 -10.34
C LYS A 99 10.77 -12.89 -9.56
N SER A 100 10.51 -14.13 -9.18
CA SER A 100 9.27 -14.55 -8.52
C SER A 100 9.47 -15.19 -7.14
N LYS A 101 10.70 -15.43 -6.68
CA LYS A 101 10.94 -16.12 -5.42
C LYS A 101 11.00 -15.16 -4.24
N GLY A 102 10.36 -15.58 -3.14
CA GLY A 102 10.29 -14.82 -1.89
C GLY A 102 9.24 -13.74 -1.91
N GLU A 103 9.27 -12.89 -0.90
CA GLU A 103 8.33 -11.81 -0.75
C GLU A 103 8.61 -10.67 -1.75
N HIS A 104 7.55 -10.06 -2.24
CA HIS A 104 7.57 -8.91 -3.15
C HIS A 104 7.20 -7.63 -2.39
N MET A 105 7.87 -6.54 -2.75
CA MET A 105 7.49 -5.18 -2.38
C MET A 105 6.81 -4.54 -3.58
N SER A 106 5.74 -5.19 -4.09
CA SER A 106 5.09 -4.75 -5.32
C SER A 106 4.34 -3.44 -5.15
N ILE A 107 4.31 -2.66 -6.24
CA ILE A 107 3.56 -1.41 -6.37
C ILE A 107 2.45 -1.64 -7.37
N PHE A 108 1.22 -1.41 -6.95
CA PHE A 108 0.02 -1.44 -7.80
C PHE A 108 -0.43 -0.01 -8.09
N TYR A 109 -0.87 0.25 -9.31
CA TYR A 109 -1.35 1.56 -9.72
C TYR A 109 -2.62 1.46 -10.55
N ASN A 110 -3.55 2.36 -10.31
CA ASN A 110 -4.80 2.47 -11.05
C ASN A 110 -4.51 3.03 -12.45
N THR A 111 -4.70 2.20 -13.47
CA THR A 111 -4.39 2.56 -14.87
C THR A 111 -5.28 3.67 -15.42
N LYS A 112 -6.40 3.98 -14.79
CA LYS A 112 -7.28 5.10 -15.16
C LYS A 112 -6.70 6.44 -14.72
N THR A 113 -6.05 6.49 -13.55
CA THR A 113 -5.57 7.73 -12.93
C THR A 113 -4.06 7.91 -12.97
N VAL A 114 -3.28 6.82 -13.09
CA VAL A 114 -1.82 6.85 -13.08
C VAL A 114 -1.24 6.15 -14.30
N LYS A 115 -0.14 6.71 -14.83
CA LYS A 115 0.68 6.11 -15.90
C LYS A 115 2.07 5.80 -15.36
N LEU A 116 2.48 4.54 -15.46
CA LEU A 116 3.85 4.12 -15.19
C LEU A 116 4.79 4.64 -16.28
N LEU A 117 5.92 5.23 -15.89
CA LEU A 117 6.97 5.70 -16.81
C LEU A 117 8.23 4.85 -16.72
N LYS A 118 8.70 4.57 -15.49
CA LYS A 118 9.87 3.73 -15.20
C LYS A 118 9.68 3.03 -13.86
N TRP A 119 10.35 1.92 -13.66
CA TRP A 119 10.39 1.24 -12.37
C TRP A 119 11.65 0.38 -12.22
N GLY A 120 11.92 -0.04 -11.01
CA GLY A 120 12.96 -0.99 -10.67
C GLY A 120 12.88 -1.45 -9.23
N THR A 121 13.63 -2.49 -8.90
CA THR A 121 13.80 -2.98 -7.53
C THR A 121 15.29 -3.10 -7.24
N TYR A 122 15.69 -2.74 -6.03
CA TYR A 122 17.05 -2.93 -5.54
C TYR A 122 17.03 -3.51 -4.12
N TRP A 123 18.13 -4.13 -3.74
CA TRP A 123 18.28 -4.74 -2.41
C TRP A 123 18.80 -3.73 -1.42
N LEU A 124 18.28 -3.78 -0.20
CA LEU A 124 18.76 -2.97 0.91
C LEU A 124 20.01 -3.64 1.50
N SER A 125 21.12 -3.39 0.85
CA SER A 125 22.43 -3.96 1.18
C SER A 125 23.57 -3.13 0.60
N GLU A 126 24.78 -3.49 0.93
CA GLU A 126 26.02 -2.91 0.38
C GLU A 126 26.19 -3.24 -1.12
N THR A 127 25.41 -4.21 -1.65
CA THR A 127 25.39 -4.60 -3.07
C THR A 127 23.97 -4.56 -3.63
N PRO A 128 23.38 -3.35 -3.82
CA PRO A 128 21.96 -3.18 -4.09
C PRO A 128 21.50 -3.71 -5.44
N ASP A 129 22.41 -3.94 -6.38
CA ASP A 129 22.05 -4.30 -7.76
C ASP A 129 21.87 -5.82 -7.98
N LYS A 130 22.01 -6.62 -6.92
CA LYS A 130 21.84 -8.08 -6.95
C LYS A 130 21.19 -8.60 -5.66
N PRO A 131 20.53 -9.78 -5.71
CA PRO A 131 19.95 -10.41 -4.53
C PRO A 131 20.97 -10.61 -3.41
N SER A 132 20.90 -9.80 -2.37
CA SER A 132 21.84 -9.78 -1.25
C SER A 132 21.16 -9.42 0.05
N LYS A 133 21.77 -9.87 1.15
CA LYS A 133 21.39 -9.51 2.52
C LYS A 133 22.37 -8.46 3.02
N GLY A 134 21.87 -7.31 3.49
CA GLY A 134 22.71 -6.19 3.91
C GLY A 134 22.93 -6.13 5.41
N TRP A 135 24.07 -5.66 5.82
CA TRP A 135 24.46 -5.39 7.22
C TRP A 135 24.10 -6.54 8.15
N ASP A 136 23.41 -6.24 9.26
CA ASP A 136 22.95 -7.19 10.27
C ASP A 136 21.54 -7.76 9.99
N ALA A 137 20.98 -7.58 8.78
CA ALA A 137 19.62 -8.02 8.44
C ALA A 137 19.40 -9.52 8.68
N ALA A 138 18.21 -9.88 9.14
CA ALA A 138 17.81 -11.29 9.29
C ALA A 138 17.54 -11.97 7.93
N CYS A 139 17.03 -11.21 6.96
CA CYS A 139 16.71 -11.69 5.62
C CYS A 139 17.02 -10.62 4.56
N LYS A 140 16.94 -10.99 3.27
CA LYS A 140 17.05 -10.01 2.18
C LYS A 140 15.87 -9.05 2.24
N ARG A 141 16.15 -7.76 2.05
CA ARG A 141 15.15 -6.69 1.98
C ARG A 141 15.31 -5.91 0.68
N THR A 142 14.21 -5.43 0.16
CA THR A 142 14.19 -4.70 -1.12
C THR A 142 13.37 -3.45 -1.01
N ALA A 143 13.68 -2.49 -1.89
CA ALA A 143 12.79 -1.38 -2.20
C ALA A 143 12.45 -1.42 -3.69
N THR A 144 11.15 -1.39 -3.99
CA THR A 144 10.65 -1.21 -5.36
C THR A 144 10.29 0.25 -5.54
N TRP A 145 10.73 0.85 -6.63
CA TRP A 145 10.46 2.24 -6.97
C TRP A 145 9.78 2.35 -8.33
N ALA A 146 8.99 3.39 -8.51
CA ALA A 146 8.38 3.72 -9.77
C ALA A 146 8.34 5.24 -9.98
N LEU A 147 8.73 5.70 -11.17
CA LEU A 147 8.41 7.03 -11.69
C LEU A 147 7.08 6.96 -12.39
N MET A 148 6.15 7.77 -11.96
CA MET A 148 4.78 7.77 -12.43
C MET A 148 4.33 9.15 -12.88
N LYS A 149 3.24 9.19 -13.66
CA LYS A 149 2.56 10.42 -14.06
C LYS A 149 1.11 10.32 -13.63
N ASP A 150 0.64 11.27 -12.84
CA ASP A 150 -0.78 11.47 -12.58
C ASP A 150 -1.45 11.93 -13.87
N LYS A 151 -2.51 11.25 -14.29
CA LYS A 151 -3.24 11.55 -15.52
C LYS A 151 -4.24 12.69 -15.36
N LYS A 152 -4.64 13.00 -14.12
CA LYS A 152 -5.62 14.04 -13.79
C LYS A 152 -5.01 15.44 -14.00
N ASN A 153 -3.75 15.62 -13.57
CA ASN A 153 -3.06 16.91 -13.62
C ASN A 153 -1.74 16.91 -14.41
N GLY A 154 -1.29 15.75 -14.87
CA GLY A 154 -0.06 15.59 -15.68
C GLY A 154 1.24 15.65 -14.89
N LYS A 155 1.21 15.82 -13.56
CA LYS A 155 2.39 15.89 -12.71
C LYS A 155 3.08 14.52 -12.60
N LYS A 156 4.41 14.55 -12.53
CA LYS A 156 5.21 13.33 -12.31
C LYS A 156 5.58 13.23 -10.84
N PHE A 157 5.74 12.02 -10.34
CA PHE A 157 6.14 11.75 -8.96
C PHE A 157 6.84 10.40 -8.87
N TYR A 158 7.65 10.22 -7.84
CA TYR A 158 8.20 8.92 -7.46
C TYR A 158 7.37 8.27 -6.37
N TYR A 159 7.18 6.97 -6.50
CA TYR A 159 6.63 6.13 -5.44
C TYR A 159 7.60 5.01 -5.11
N VAL A 160 7.84 4.79 -3.83
CA VAL A 160 8.73 3.74 -3.33
C VAL A 160 8.00 2.92 -2.30
N ASN A 161 8.16 1.60 -2.36
CA ASN A 161 7.59 0.67 -1.42
C ASN A 161 8.67 -0.25 -0.86
N THR A 162 8.69 -0.46 0.45
CA THR A 162 9.71 -1.26 1.13
C THR A 162 9.14 -2.03 2.32
N HIS A 163 9.90 -3.00 2.81
CA HIS A 163 9.71 -3.64 4.10
C HIS A 163 11.08 -3.78 4.76
N LEU A 164 11.32 -2.98 5.81
CA LEU A 164 12.60 -2.97 6.50
C LEU A 164 12.81 -4.24 7.32
N ASP A 165 14.04 -4.51 7.72
CA ASP A 165 14.35 -5.69 8.51
C ASP A 165 13.71 -5.59 9.91
N HIS A 166 13.24 -6.72 10.43
CA HIS A 166 12.53 -6.82 11.70
C HIS A 166 13.46 -7.04 12.91
N LYS A 167 14.77 -7.19 12.68
CA LYS A 167 15.78 -7.45 13.73
C LYS A 167 17.00 -6.54 13.64
N GLY A 168 17.56 -6.42 12.44
CA GLY A 168 18.81 -5.70 12.21
C GLY A 168 18.64 -4.19 12.31
N ARG A 169 19.13 -3.59 13.38
CA ARG A 169 19.03 -2.14 13.59
C ARG A 169 19.88 -1.36 12.59
N GLU A 170 21.07 -1.87 12.27
CA GLU A 170 21.95 -1.30 11.26
C GLU A 170 21.30 -1.41 9.87
N ALA A 171 20.70 -2.56 9.55
CA ALA A 171 19.98 -2.77 8.30
C ALA A 171 18.75 -1.86 8.16
N GLN A 172 18.02 -1.60 9.23
CA GLN A 172 16.91 -0.64 9.23
C GLN A 172 17.40 0.77 8.89
N ARG A 173 18.41 1.29 9.62
CA ARG A 173 18.95 2.62 9.43
C ARG A 173 19.55 2.80 8.05
N ASN A 174 20.49 1.93 7.70
CA ASN A 174 21.22 2.03 6.42
C ASN A 174 20.30 1.74 5.23
N GLY A 175 19.29 0.90 5.40
CA GLY A 175 18.26 0.67 4.39
C GLY A 175 17.48 1.94 4.05
N LEU A 176 17.05 2.72 5.05
CA LEU A 176 16.38 4.00 4.83
C LEU A 176 17.31 5.03 4.18
N VAL A 177 18.54 5.15 4.67
CA VAL A 177 19.55 6.05 4.07
C VAL A 177 19.79 5.68 2.60
N LEU A 178 19.93 4.39 2.30
CA LEU A 178 20.10 3.92 0.92
C LEU A 178 18.88 4.27 0.04
N ILE A 179 17.66 4.07 0.54
CA ILE A 179 16.44 4.42 -0.19
C ILE A 179 16.47 5.90 -0.57
N VAL A 180 16.66 6.76 0.40
CA VAL A 180 16.68 8.21 0.16
C VAL A 180 17.79 8.62 -0.80
N LYS A 181 19.00 8.10 -0.60
CA LYS A 181 20.13 8.36 -1.49
C LYS A 181 19.83 7.93 -2.93
N LYS A 182 19.33 6.71 -3.13
CA LYS A 182 18.97 6.19 -4.46
C LYS A 182 17.93 7.06 -5.15
N ILE A 183 16.93 7.55 -4.42
CA ILE A 183 15.90 8.38 -5.03
C ILE A 183 16.47 9.77 -5.35
N GLN A 184 17.28 10.37 -4.50
CA GLN A 184 17.94 11.65 -4.80
C GLN A 184 18.84 11.55 -6.03
N GLU A 185 19.56 10.43 -6.20
CA GLU A 185 20.37 10.16 -7.40
C GLU A 185 19.51 10.09 -8.67
N MET A 186 18.31 9.50 -8.58
CA MET A 186 17.40 9.34 -9.71
C MET A 186 16.49 10.56 -9.96
N ASN A 187 16.12 11.29 -8.91
CA ASN A 187 15.15 12.39 -8.94
C ASN A 187 15.84 13.76 -9.09
N LYS A 188 16.65 13.92 -10.13
CA LYS A 188 17.33 15.19 -10.40
C LYS A 188 16.39 16.33 -10.82
N GLU A 189 15.21 15.97 -11.29
CA GLU A 189 14.17 16.92 -11.68
C GLU A 189 13.35 17.44 -10.48
N GLY A 190 13.58 16.92 -9.28
CA GLY A 190 12.90 17.36 -8.06
C GLY A 190 11.40 17.02 -8.01
N TYR A 191 10.97 15.94 -8.67
CA TYR A 191 9.57 15.51 -8.61
C TYR A 191 9.14 15.15 -7.19
N PRO A 192 7.86 15.35 -6.82
CA PRO A 192 7.31 14.84 -5.57
C PRO A 192 7.57 13.35 -5.36
N MET A 193 7.70 12.94 -4.10
CA MET A 193 8.02 11.56 -3.72
C MET A 193 7.10 11.06 -2.63
N VAL A 194 6.77 9.77 -2.71
CA VAL A 194 6.07 9.02 -1.66
C VAL A 194 6.92 7.79 -1.31
N LEU A 195 7.09 7.54 -0.03
CA LEU A 195 7.71 6.32 0.50
C LEU A 195 6.71 5.64 1.43
N THR A 196 6.37 4.39 1.13
CA THR A 196 5.47 3.55 1.91
C THR A 196 6.17 2.29 2.38
N GLY A 197 5.70 1.73 3.48
CA GLY A 197 6.17 0.41 3.91
C GLY A 197 5.87 0.07 5.35
N ASP A 198 6.11 -1.19 5.65
CA ASP A 198 6.33 -1.68 7.01
C ASP A 198 7.80 -1.44 7.37
N PHE A 199 8.04 -0.50 8.27
CA PHE A 199 9.41 -0.16 8.67
C PHE A 199 9.91 -0.95 9.87
N ASN A 200 9.03 -1.75 10.51
CA ASN A 200 9.34 -2.50 11.72
C ASN A 200 9.88 -1.63 12.88
N VAL A 201 9.62 -0.32 12.84
CA VAL A 201 10.00 0.65 13.88
C VAL A 201 8.84 1.60 14.14
N THR A 202 8.75 2.10 15.38
CA THR A 202 7.72 3.06 15.77
C THR A 202 8.07 4.48 15.32
N PRO A 203 7.10 5.42 15.26
CA PRO A 203 7.36 6.81 14.84
C PRO A 203 8.40 7.55 15.69
N ALA A 204 8.59 7.15 16.96
CA ALA A 204 9.56 7.77 17.86
C ALA A 204 10.97 7.14 17.77
N ASP A 205 11.15 6.15 16.91
CA ASP A 205 12.41 5.43 16.79
C ASP A 205 13.51 6.29 16.11
N GLU A 206 14.70 6.32 16.73
CA GLU A 206 15.85 7.10 16.23
C GLU A 206 16.30 6.71 14.82
N VAL A 207 15.98 5.49 14.36
CA VAL A 207 16.22 5.01 12.99
C VAL A 207 15.59 5.94 11.95
N LEU A 208 14.49 6.61 12.30
CA LEU A 208 13.77 7.53 11.42
C LEU A 208 14.34 8.95 11.39
N ASN A 209 15.34 9.29 12.23
CA ASN A 209 15.83 10.67 12.32
C ASN A 209 16.33 11.20 10.98
N ASP A 210 17.14 10.43 10.24
CA ASP A 210 17.65 10.85 8.94
C ASP A 210 16.53 11.01 7.91
N LEU A 211 15.55 10.09 7.93
CA LEU A 211 14.38 10.18 7.06
C LEU A 211 13.52 11.41 7.40
N ASN A 212 13.30 11.70 8.68
CA ASN A 212 12.51 12.85 9.13
C ASN A 212 13.13 14.20 8.73
N ASN A 213 14.47 14.25 8.48
CA ASN A 213 15.14 15.44 7.96
C ASN A 213 14.92 15.64 6.45
N MET A 214 14.45 14.63 5.73
CA MET A 214 14.39 14.60 4.26
C MET A 214 12.98 14.46 3.72
N MET A 215 12.10 13.83 4.47
CA MET A 215 10.71 13.57 4.11
C MET A 215 9.79 13.83 5.30
N THR A 216 8.54 14.07 5.00
CA THR A 216 7.50 14.41 5.99
C THR A 216 6.64 13.17 6.25
N SER A 217 6.39 12.85 7.53
CA SER A 217 5.45 11.80 7.91
C SER A 217 4.01 12.25 7.66
N ALA A 218 3.28 11.49 6.84
CA ALA A 218 1.87 11.76 6.58
C ALA A 218 1.02 11.63 7.86
N ARG A 219 1.34 10.66 8.73
CA ARG A 219 0.68 10.46 10.02
C ARG A 219 0.79 11.68 10.94
N GLU A 220 1.93 12.36 10.93
CA GLU A 220 2.17 13.49 11.84
C GLU A 220 1.65 14.81 11.30
N THR A 221 1.50 14.95 9.98
CA THR A 221 1.21 16.24 9.34
C THR A 221 -0.13 16.31 8.61
N ALA A 222 -0.85 15.18 8.48
CA ALA A 222 -2.16 15.20 7.83
C ALA A 222 -3.15 16.10 8.58
N VAL A 223 -3.93 16.87 7.83
CA VAL A 223 -5.00 17.72 8.38
C VAL A 223 -5.99 16.90 9.21
N LYS A 224 -6.38 15.73 8.67
CA LYS A 224 -7.14 14.71 9.40
C LYS A 224 -6.28 13.48 9.56
N THR A 225 -5.91 13.17 10.80
CA THR A 225 -5.02 12.04 11.09
C THR A 225 -5.63 11.05 12.07
N ASP A 226 -5.45 9.75 11.78
CA ASP A 226 -5.75 8.64 12.68
C ASP A 226 -4.46 8.21 13.40
N LYS A 227 -4.43 8.34 14.72
CA LYS A 227 -3.27 8.00 15.57
C LYS A 227 -3.30 6.56 16.11
N GLY A 228 -4.22 5.73 15.63
CA GLY A 228 -4.34 4.35 16.06
C GLY A 228 -3.21 3.43 15.58
N ASP A 229 -3.21 2.20 16.12
CA ASP A 229 -2.23 1.16 15.78
C ASP A 229 -2.39 0.71 14.32
N THR A 230 -1.27 0.40 13.67
CA THR A 230 -1.23 -0.16 12.31
C THR A 230 -1.00 -1.67 12.33
N PHE A 231 -0.21 -2.19 13.29
CA PHE A 231 -0.06 -3.61 13.55
C PHE A 231 -1.09 -4.08 14.58
N ASN A 232 -1.85 -5.13 14.28
CA ASN A 232 -2.91 -5.68 15.12
C ASN A 232 -2.63 -7.11 15.62
N GLY A 233 -1.70 -7.85 14.98
CA GLY A 233 -1.34 -9.21 15.35
C GLY A 233 -2.57 -10.13 15.51
N TRP A 234 -3.55 -10.01 14.62
CA TRP A 234 -4.84 -10.71 14.67
C TRP A 234 -5.64 -10.35 15.93
N GLY A 235 -5.60 -9.10 16.37
CA GLY A 235 -6.25 -8.61 17.58
C GLY A 235 -5.50 -8.88 18.89
N ARG A 236 -4.27 -9.42 18.80
CA ARG A 236 -3.47 -9.81 20.01
C ARG A 236 -2.32 -8.86 20.30
N SER A 237 -1.98 -7.99 19.36
CA SER A 237 -0.85 -7.06 19.45
C SER A 237 -1.26 -5.67 19.01
N LYS A 238 -0.43 -4.69 19.37
CA LYS A 238 -0.60 -3.30 19.00
C LYS A 238 0.74 -2.70 18.66
N GLY A 239 0.75 -1.75 17.73
CA GLY A 239 1.94 -1.02 17.35
C GLY A 239 1.73 -0.18 16.11
N VAL A 240 2.58 0.81 15.93
CA VAL A 240 2.62 1.65 14.74
C VAL A 240 3.95 1.41 14.06
N ILE A 241 3.93 0.62 12.98
CA ILE A 241 5.14 0.23 12.24
C ILE A 241 4.98 0.38 10.73
N ASP A 242 3.75 0.67 10.27
CA ASP A 242 3.46 0.97 8.86
C ASP A 242 3.43 2.48 8.65
N HIS A 243 4.19 2.94 7.67
CA HIS A 243 4.45 4.35 7.47
C HIS A 243 4.17 4.80 6.04
N ILE A 244 3.75 6.06 5.91
CA ILE A 244 3.69 6.80 4.66
C ILE A 244 4.45 8.11 4.88
N TYR A 245 5.52 8.30 4.11
CA TYR A 245 6.30 9.53 4.06
C TYR A 245 6.16 10.18 2.68
N TYR A 246 6.26 11.50 2.64
CA TYR A 246 6.19 12.24 1.39
C TYR A 246 7.15 13.44 1.38
N SER A 247 7.50 13.91 0.19
CA SER A 247 8.20 15.18 -0.02
C SER A 247 7.78 15.80 -1.35
N GLY A 248 7.86 17.12 -1.45
CA GLY A 248 7.50 17.86 -2.67
C GLY A 248 6.00 17.93 -2.98
N PHE A 249 5.13 17.43 -2.10
CA PHE A 249 3.70 17.70 -2.12
C PHE A 249 3.40 18.90 -1.24
N ASN A 250 2.33 19.64 -1.56
CA ASN A 250 1.92 20.85 -0.82
C ASN A 250 1.33 20.51 0.55
N ALA A 251 0.58 19.40 0.66
CA ALA A 251 -0.08 19.00 1.89
C ALA A 251 -0.40 17.49 1.91
N CYS A 252 -0.66 16.98 3.10
CA CYS A 252 -1.37 15.73 3.34
C CYS A 252 -2.72 16.08 3.99
N THR A 253 -3.83 15.78 3.34
CA THR A 253 -5.17 16.10 3.85
C THR A 253 -5.74 15.01 4.74
N LEU A 254 -5.33 13.76 4.52
CA LEU A 254 -5.81 12.59 5.25
C LEU A 254 -4.67 11.61 5.53
N PHE A 255 -4.62 11.10 6.77
CA PHE A 255 -3.99 9.83 7.12
C PHE A 255 -5.01 8.99 7.88
N GLU A 256 -5.27 7.77 7.41
CA GLU A 256 -6.28 6.86 7.95
C GLU A 256 -5.72 5.45 8.12
N VAL A 257 -6.08 4.80 9.22
CA VAL A 257 -5.85 3.37 9.45
C VAL A 257 -7.15 2.64 9.13
N ILE A 258 -7.16 1.81 8.09
CA ILE A 258 -8.36 1.15 7.57
C ILE A 258 -8.71 -0.05 8.44
N ARG A 259 -9.73 0.09 9.30
CA ARG A 259 -10.21 -0.93 10.24
C ARG A 259 -11.60 -1.48 9.88
N LYS A 260 -12.17 -1.00 8.76
CA LYS A 260 -13.44 -1.51 8.26
C LYS A 260 -13.31 -3.02 8.00
N PRO A 261 -14.25 -3.85 8.49
CA PRO A 261 -14.29 -5.26 8.17
C PRO A 261 -14.66 -5.46 6.70
N TYR A 262 -14.05 -6.47 6.07
CA TYR A 262 -14.35 -6.90 4.71
C TYR A 262 -14.59 -8.41 4.70
N ASP A 263 -15.53 -8.88 3.90
CA ASP A 263 -15.88 -10.30 3.80
C ASP A 263 -16.15 -10.92 5.19
N GLU A 264 -16.91 -10.18 6.04
CA GLU A 264 -17.22 -10.55 7.44
C GLU A 264 -15.99 -10.76 8.34
N ARG A 265 -14.79 -10.34 7.90
CA ARG A 265 -13.54 -10.46 8.63
C ARG A 265 -13.19 -9.17 9.35
N ALA A 266 -13.00 -9.26 10.65
CA ALA A 266 -12.48 -8.15 11.43
C ALA A 266 -11.02 -7.79 11.05
N TYR A 267 -10.25 -8.77 10.58
CA TYR A 267 -8.86 -8.61 10.19
C TYR A 267 -8.61 -9.23 8.82
N ILE A 268 -8.17 -8.44 7.87
CA ILE A 268 -7.77 -8.89 6.53
C ILE A 268 -6.27 -9.20 6.43
N SER A 269 -5.50 -8.75 7.42
CA SER A 269 -4.08 -9.01 7.67
C SER A 269 -3.82 -8.81 9.16
N ASP A 270 -2.66 -9.23 9.67
CA ASP A 270 -2.18 -8.87 11.01
C ASP A 270 -1.68 -7.41 11.09
N HIS A 271 -1.72 -6.70 9.97
CA HIS A 271 -1.62 -5.25 9.86
C HIS A 271 -2.94 -4.65 9.35
N TYR A 272 -3.23 -3.43 9.76
CA TYR A 272 -4.24 -2.61 9.09
C TYR A 272 -3.61 -1.85 7.94
N PRO A 273 -4.22 -1.80 6.74
CA PRO A 273 -3.76 -0.92 5.69
C PRO A 273 -3.80 0.54 6.15
N VAL A 274 -2.80 1.34 5.77
CA VAL A 274 -2.78 2.77 6.02
C VAL A 274 -2.93 3.54 4.72
N LYS A 275 -3.77 4.58 4.75
CA LYS A 275 -4.10 5.41 3.59
C LYS A 275 -3.72 6.86 3.84
N SER A 276 -3.22 7.52 2.80
CA SER A 276 -3.05 8.98 2.79
C SER A 276 -3.58 9.59 1.52
N VAL A 277 -3.99 10.86 1.62
CA VAL A 277 -4.34 11.72 0.49
C VAL A 277 -3.37 12.90 0.48
N LEU A 278 -2.59 12.98 -0.59
CA LEU A 278 -1.54 13.98 -0.79
C LEU A 278 -1.99 14.97 -1.85
N VAL A 279 -1.68 16.26 -1.66
CA VAL A 279 -2.01 17.36 -2.59
C VAL A 279 -0.73 17.79 -3.31
N PHE A 280 -0.75 17.78 -4.63
CA PHE A 280 0.36 18.22 -5.47
C PHE A 280 0.61 19.72 -5.43
#